data_36e6dc67228336c8fe604a65ac1e6575
#
_entry.id   36e6dc67228336c8fe604a65ac1e6575
#
_cell.length_a   1.000
_cell.length_b   1.000
_cell.length_c   1.000
_cell.angle_alpha   90.00
_cell.angle_beta   90.00
_cell.angle_gamma   90.00
#
_symmetry.space_group_name_H-M   'P 1'
#
loop_
_entity.id
_entity.type
_entity.pdbx_description
1 polymer ?
#
loop_
_entity_poly.entity_id
_entity_poly.type
_entity_poly.pdbx_seq_one_letter_code
_entity_poly.pdbx_strand_id
1 'polypeptide(L)'
;MKPTNFSKYLTDFLLRYLPHERGASTNTIHSYRDTFTLYLVYMESKGVKAEKLTMESITKENILSFLDWLETKRSCCTSTRNLRLAAIQSFFKYLQYQSSDHLYEYQEIMAINNKKSVKPIMNYLTVEEMKILLQQPDTTKPKGRRDLALLSLMYDTACRVSEVISLTPQCVRLDEPYTVIITGKGNKNRVVPMLEEQLDILKIYMKENGLLRSECLQHLSLIHISEPTRP
;
A
#
# COMPACT_ATOMS: atom_id res chain seq x y z
N MET A 1 -11.23 -32.51 0.93
CA MET A 1 -10.76 -32.29 2.33
C MET A 1 -11.69 -31.31 3.02
N LYS A 2 -12.05 -31.51 4.31
CA LYS A 2 -12.83 -30.50 5.04
C LYS A 2 -11.87 -29.38 5.49
N PRO A 3 -12.23 -28.09 5.31
CA PRO A 3 -11.39 -26.99 5.78
C PRO A 3 -11.27 -27.02 7.32
N THR A 4 -10.08 -26.68 7.82
CA THR A 4 -9.85 -26.54 9.27
C THR A 4 -10.60 -25.33 9.82
N ASN A 5 -10.78 -25.27 11.16
CA ASN A 5 -11.38 -24.11 11.83
C ASN A 5 -10.57 -22.84 11.58
N PHE A 6 -9.23 -22.91 11.59
CA PHE A 6 -8.35 -21.79 11.22
C PHE A 6 -8.62 -21.30 9.79
N SER A 7 -8.66 -22.19 8.81
CA SER A 7 -8.92 -21.85 7.41
C SER A 7 -10.27 -21.15 7.24
N LYS A 8 -11.31 -21.63 7.92
CA LYS A 8 -12.64 -20.99 7.90
C LYS A 8 -12.60 -19.56 8.44
N TYR A 9 -12.08 -19.40 9.66
CA TYR A 9 -12.03 -18.08 10.30
C TYR A 9 -11.15 -17.10 9.53
N LEU A 10 -10.01 -17.55 8.98
CA LEU A 10 -9.13 -16.70 8.18
C LEU A 10 -9.81 -16.25 6.88
N THR A 11 -10.54 -17.14 6.22
CA THR A 11 -11.31 -16.82 5.01
C THR A 11 -12.40 -15.79 5.31
N ASP A 12 -13.18 -16.00 6.35
CA ASP A 12 -14.22 -15.04 6.76
C ASP A 12 -13.63 -13.69 7.18
N PHE A 13 -12.51 -13.69 7.89
CA PHE A 13 -11.80 -12.47 8.26
C PHE A 13 -11.35 -11.65 7.05
N LEU A 14 -10.67 -12.32 6.08
CA LEU A 14 -10.10 -11.63 4.91
C LEU A 14 -11.14 -11.22 3.87
N LEU A 15 -12.19 -12.05 3.66
CA LEU A 15 -13.16 -11.85 2.57
C LEU A 15 -14.47 -11.20 3.01
N ARG A 16 -14.83 -11.26 4.29
CA ARG A 16 -16.08 -10.70 4.81
C ARG A 16 -15.83 -9.58 5.82
N TYR A 17 -15.17 -9.88 6.92
CA TYR A 17 -15.00 -8.93 8.02
C TYR A 17 -14.20 -7.69 7.59
N LEU A 18 -13.02 -7.87 7.01
CA LEU A 18 -12.16 -6.74 6.63
C LEU A 18 -12.81 -5.83 5.57
N PRO A 19 -13.34 -6.34 4.45
CA PRO A 19 -13.93 -5.47 3.43
C PRO A 19 -15.28 -4.89 3.82
N HIS A 20 -16.18 -5.68 4.38
CA HIS A 20 -17.59 -5.28 4.56
C HIS A 20 -17.88 -4.69 5.94
N GLU A 21 -17.36 -5.27 7.01
CA GLU A 21 -17.65 -4.77 8.35
C GLU A 21 -16.68 -3.68 8.79
N ARG A 22 -15.38 -3.82 8.44
CA ARG A 22 -14.34 -2.87 8.82
C ARG A 22 -14.05 -1.80 7.76
N GLY A 23 -14.53 -1.96 6.54
CA GLY A 23 -14.24 -1.04 5.42
C GLY A 23 -12.74 -0.91 5.13
N ALA A 24 -11.97 -1.99 5.31
CA ALA A 24 -10.53 -1.96 5.10
C ALA A 24 -10.18 -1.80 3.61
N SER A 25 -9.16 -0.97 3.32
CA SER A 25 -8.69 -0.80 1.94
C SER A 25 -8.10 -2.10 1.39
N THR A 26 -8.15 -2.28 0.06
CA THR A 26 -7.56 -3.43 -0.65
C THR A 26 -6.09 -3.64 -0.26
N ASN A 27 -5.31 -2.56 -0.13
CA ASN A 27 -3.91 -2.64 0.29
C ASN A 27 -3.75 -3.19 1.72
N THR A 28 -4.66 -2.83 2.63
CA THR A 28 -4.66 -3.38 4.00
C THR A 28 -4.97 -4.87 3.98
N ILE A 29 -5.99 -5.28 3.20
CA ILE A 29 -6.37 -6.69 3.05
C ILE A 29 -5.21 -7.51 2.46
N HIS A 30 -4.55 -6.99 1.41
CA HIS A 30 -3.37 -7.64 0.83
C HIS A 30 -2.23 -7.78 1.85
N SER A 31 -1.92 -6.72 2.60
CA SER A 31 -0.88 -6.76 3.64
C SER A 31 -1.19 -7.79 4.73
N TYR A 32 -2.45 -7.92 5.11
CA TYR A 32 -2.88 -8.92 6.09
C TYR A 32 -2.81 -10.34 5.51
N ARG A 33 -3.30 -10.55 4.29
CA ARG A 33 -3.17 -11.82 3.58
C ARG A 33 -1.71 -12.26 3.49
N ASP A 34 -0.80 -11.36 3.10
CA ASP A 34 0.63 -11.66 3.00
C ASP A 34 1.23 -12.07 4.36
N THR A 35 0.73 -11.47 5.46
CA THR A 35 1.15 -11.86 6.80
C THR A 35 0.81 -13.32 7.08
N PHE A 36 -0.42 -13.73 6.80
CA PHE A 36 -0.86 -15.11 7.03
C PHE A 36 -0.22 -16.09 6.04
N THR A 37 0.04 -15.69 4.80
CA THR A 37 0.82 -16.50 3.85
C THR A 37 2.23 -16.77 4.40
N LEU A 38 2.91 -15.75 4.93
CA LEU A 38 4.22 -15.93 5.56
C LEU A 38 4.15 -16.80 6.83
N TYR A 39 3.09 -16.66 7.61
CA TYR A 39 2.87 -17.52 8.78
C TYR A 39 2.69 -19.00 8.40
N LEU A 40 1.95 -19.29 7.34
CA LEU A 40 1.81 -20.64 6.80
C LEU A 40 3.15 -21.22 6.33
N VAL A 41 3.96 -20.43 5.61
CA VAL A 41 5.32 -20.85 5.20
C VAL A 41 6.20 -21.15 6.42
N TYR A 42 6.11 -20.34 7.46
CA TYR A 42 6.82 -20.59 8.72
C TYR A 42 6.36 -21.89 9.38
N MET A 43 5.05 -22.15 9.48
CA MET A 43 4.52 -23.37 10.07
C MET A 43 4.91 -24.62 9.28
N GLU A 44 4.95 -24.54 7.95
CA GLU A 44 5.45 -25.62 7.10
C GLU A 44 6.93 -25.90 7.36
N SER A 45 7.76 -24.88 7.58
CA SER A 45 9.17 -25.05 7.96
C SER A 45 9.35 -25.75 9.31
N LYS A 46 8.31 -25.74 10.17
CA LYS A 46 8.23 -26.48 11.43
C LYS A 46 7.58 -27.87 11.31
N GLY A 47 7.26 -28.30 10.09
CA GLY A 47 6.65 -29.60 9.79
C GLY A 47 5.11 -29.62 9.92
N VAL A 48 4.47 -28.47 10.16
CA VAL A 48 3.01 -28.36 10.23
C VAL A 48 2.48 -27.93 8.88
N LYS A 49 1.83 -28.83 8.15
CA LYS A 49 1.23 -28.51 6.84
C LYS A 49 0.04 -27.58 7.02
N ALA A 50 -0.11 -26.62 6.09
CA ALA A 50 -1.21 -25.64 6.09
C ALA A 50 -2.59 -26.29 6.23
N GLU A 51 -2.80 -27.46 5.61
CA GLU A 51 -4.06 -28.23 5.63
C GLU A 51 -4.40 -28.84 6.99
N LYS A 52 -3.43 -28.92 7.91
CA LYS A 52 -3.58 -29.47 9.26
C LYS A 52 -3.54 -28.38 10.33
N LEU A 53 -3.30 -27.13 9.95
CA LEU A 53 -3.22 -26.02 10.90
C LEU A 53 -4.63 -25.73 11.47
N THR A 54 -4.75 -25.84 12.79
CA THR A 54 -5.97 -25.55 13.54
C THR A 54 -5.76 -24.35 14.47
N MET A 55 -6.82 -23.82 15.05
CA MET A 55 -6.72 -22.69 16.00
C MET A 55 -5.90 -23.05 17.24
N GLU A 56 -6.02 -24.27 17.74
CA GLU A 56 -5.28 -24.79 18.89
C GLU A 56 -3.76 -24.84 18.65
N SER A 57 -3.34 -24.91 17.38
CA SER A 57 -1.92 -24.87 16.99
C SER A 57 -1.31 -23.47 17.04
N ILE A 58 -2.12 -22.42 17.19
CA ILE A 58 -1.67 -21.03 17.14
C ILE A 58 -1.55 -20.49 18.54
N THR A 59 -0.40 -20.69 19.17
CA THR A 59 -0.11 -20.21 20.51
C THR A 59 0.71 -18.92 20.48
N LYS A 60 0.78 -18.22 21.61
CA LYS A 60 1.62 -17.04 21.79
C LYS A 60 3.10 -17.32 21.46
N GLU A 61 3.60 -18.51 21.89
CA GLU A 61 4.98 -18.94 21.63
C GLU A 61 5.24 -19.10 20.13
N ASN A 62 4.29 -19.70 19.40
CA ASN A 62 4.39 -19.85 17.95
C ASN A 62 4.39 -18.49 17.21
N ILE A 63 3.57 -17.55 17.69
CA ILE A 63 3.58 -16.17 17.15
C ILE A 63 4.89 -15.45 17.45
N LEU A 64 5.40 -15.53 18.68
CA LEU A 64 6.70 -14.93 19.03
C LEU A 64 7.84 -15.52 18.19
N SER A 65 7.87 -16.85 18.06
CA SER A 65 8.87 -17.54 17.24
C SER A 65 8.75 -17.18 15.74
N PHE A 66 7.54 -17.00 15.23
CA PHE A 66 7.32 -16.49 13.87
C PHE A 66 7.87 -15.07 13.68
N LEU A 67 7.62 -14.19 14.65
CA LEU A 67 8.12 -12.81 14.59
C LEU A 67 9.65 -12.75 14.65
N ASP A 68 10.29 -13.63 15.42
CA ASP A 68 11.75 -13.76 15.44
C ASP A 68 12.30 -14.37 14.14
N TRP A 69 11.57 -15.33 13.55
CA TRP A 69 11.92 -15.89 12.24
C TRP A 69 11.88 -14.82 11.13
N LEU A 70 10.91 -13.90 11.18
CA LEU A 70 10.85 -12.77 10.23
C LEU A 70 12.12 -11.90 10.30
N GLU A 71 12.61 -11.60 11.50
CA GLU A 71 13.80 -10.78 11.68
C GLU A 71 15.09 -11.55 11.34
N THR A 72 15.24 -12.81 11.78
CA THR A 72 16.48 -13.58 11.64
C THR A 72 16.65 -14.25 10.29
N LYS A 73 15.59 -14.82 9.71
CA LYS A 73 15.64 -15.60 8.45
C LYS A 73 15.19 -14.79 7.23
N ARG A 74 14.32 -13.79 7.44
CA ARG A 74 13.79 -12.96 6.34
C ARG A 74 14.38 -11.55 6.34
N SER A 75 15.27 -11.25 7.27
CA SER A 75 15.94 -9.94 7.42
C SER A 75 14.94 -8.76 7.44
N CYS A 76 13.76 -8.99 8.00
CA CYS A 76 12.74 -7.95 8.11
C CYS A 76 13.14 -6.93 9.19
N CYS A 77 12.98 -5.64 8.91
CA CYS A 77 13.16 -4.62 9.92
C CYS A 77 12.05 -4.67 10.98
N THR A 78 12.34 -4.10 12.16
CA THR A 78 11.42 -4.05 13.30
C THR A 78 10.06 -3.43 12.96
N SER A 79 10.02 -2.44 12.08
CA SER A 79 8.76 -1.83 11.62
C SER A 79 7.89 -2.84 10.85
N THR A 80 8.49 -3.62 9.95
CA THR A 80 7.80 -4.69 9.20
C THR A 80 7.32 -5.79 10.16
N ARG A 81 8.15 -6.21 11.12
CA ARG A 81 7.77 -7.17 12.17
C ARG A 81 6.55 -6.68 12.94
N ASN A 82 6.52 -5.41 13.35
CA ASN A 82 5.38 -4.84 14.08
C ASN A 82 4.12 -4.73 13.21
N LEU A 83 4.27 -4.42 11.92
CA LEU A 83 3.15 -4.44 10.96
C LEU A 83 2.52 -5.84 10.86
N ARG A 84 3.34 -6.91 10.81
CA ARG A 84 2.85 -8.29 10.79
C ARG A 84 2.16 -8.66 12.10
N LEU A 85 2.70 -8.23 13.24
CA LEU A 85 2.05 -8.41 14.53
C LEU A 85 0.67 -7.73 14.58
N ALA A 86 0.55 -6.51 14.08
CA ALA A 86 -0.72 -5.80 14.04
C ALA A 86 -1.80 -6.53 13.21
N ALA A 87 -1.39 -7.17 12.09
CA ALA A 87 -2.31 -7.99 11.29
C ALA A 87 -2.80 -9.21 12.08
N ILE A 88 -1.90 -9.90 12.79
CA ILE A 88 -2.22 -11.04 13.65
C ILE A 88 -3.16 -10.62 14.77
N GLN A 89 -2.83 -9.55 15.49
CA GLN A 89 -3.68 -9.04 16.58
C GLN A 89 -5.07 -8.62 16.09
N SER A 90 -5.17 -8.05 14.88
CA SER A 90 -6.47 -7.74 14.27
C SER A 90 -7.31 -8.97 14.00
N PHE A 91 -6.70 -10.09 13.60
CA PHE A 91 -7.38 -11.37 13.41
C PHE A 91 -7.87 -11.93 14.75
N PHE A 92 -7.02 -11.94 15.78
CA PHE A 92 -7.42 -12.42 17.10
C PHE A 92 -8.48 -11.53 17.74
N LYS A 93 -8.46 -10.23 17.50
CA LYS A 93 -9.55 -9.34 17.91
C LYS A 93 -10.88 -9.70 17.24
N TYR A 94 -10.87 -10.05 15.95
CA TYR A 94 -12.06 -10.56 15.26
C TYR A 94 -12.54 -11.88 15.89
N LEU A 95 -11.64 -12.80 16.16
CA LEU A 95 -11.97 -14.12 16.74
C LEU A 95 -12.65 -14.03 18.10
N GLN A 96 -12.34 -13.05 18.93
CA GLN A 96 -13.00 -12.84 20.22
C GLN A 96 -14.52 -12.68 20.12
N TYR A 97 -15.01 -12.19 18.98
CA TYR A 97 -16.44 -12.03 18.72
C TYR A 97 -17.07 -13.26 18.03
N GLN A 98 -16.25 -14.20 17.55
CA GLN A 98 -16.73 -15.39 16.83
C GLN A 98 -16.78 -16.65 17.70
N SER A 99 -15.89 -16.76 18.68
CA SER A 99 -15.81 -17.91 19.58
C SER A 99 -15.34 -17.50 20.97
N SER A 100 -16.02 -17.98 21.99
CA SER A 100 -15.65 -17.77 23.39
C SER A 100 -14.67 -18.80 23.92
N ASP A 101 -14.41 -19.90 23.18
CA ASP A 101 -13.75 -21.10 23.71
C ASP A 101 -12.27 -20.90 24.05
N HIS A 102 -11.60 -19.86 23.48
CA HIS A 102 -10.16 -19.61 23.64
C HIS A 102 -9.86 -18.14 23.95
N LEU A 103 -10.73 -17.47 24.69
CA LEU A 103 -10.58 -16.03 24.96
C LEU A 103 -9.28 -15.68 25.68
N TYR A 104 -8.81 -16.53 26.59
CA TYR A 104 -7.58 -16.31 27.32
C TYR A 104 -6.36 -16.31 26.39
N GLU A 105 -6.24 -17.32 25.52
CA GLU A 105 -5.16 -17.43 24.54
C GLU A 105 -5.18 -16.26 23.54
N TYR A 106 -6.36 -15.82 23.11
CA TYR A 106 -6.49 -14.66 22.22
C TYR A 106 -6.01 -13.38 22.91
N GLN A 107 -6.34 -13.18 24.19
CA GLN A 107 -5.86 -12.04 24.96
C GLN A 107 -4.34 -12.06 25.14
N GLU A 108 -3.74 -13.22 25.38
CA GLU A 108 -2.29 -13.35 25.47
C GLU A 108 -1.57 -12.94 24.19
N ILE A 109 -2.11 -13.33 23.01
CA ILE A 109 -1.54 -12.93 21.72
C ILE A 109 -1.73 -11.42 21.48
N MET A 110 -2.88 -10.87 21.84
CA MET A 110 -3.12 -9.43 21.72
C MET A 110 -2.27 -8.59 22.67
N ALA A 111 -1.84 -9.15 23.79
CA ALA A 111 -0.95 -8.50 24.74
C ALA A 111 0.53 -8.46 24.29
N ILE A 112 0.89 -9.10 23.15
CA ILE A 112 2.26 -9.05 22.63
C ILE A 112 2.61 -7.60 22.24
N ASN A 113 3.66 -7.06 22.85
CA ASN A 113 4.09 -5.68 22.60
C ASN A 113 4.86 -5.51 21.29
N ASN A 114 4.72 -4.33 20.71
CA ASN A 114 5.56 -3.89 19.61
C ASN A 114 7.00 -3.66 20.10
N LYS A 115 7.99 -4.08 19.30
CA LYS A 115 9.39 -3.70 19.52
C LYS A 115 9.59 -2.20 19.20
N LYS A 116 10.40 -1.50 19.97
CA LYS A 116 10.81 -0.12 19.65
C LYS A 116 11.57 -0.12 18.33
N SER A 117 11.14 0.72 17.39
CA SER A 117 11.83 0.92 16.13
C SER A 117 12.49 2.29 16.09
N VAL A 118 13.74 2.33 15.65
CA VAL A 118 14.43 3.60 15.37
C VAL A 118 13.90 4.13 14.05
N LYS A 119 13.40 5.36 14.07
CA LYS A 119 13.03 6.05 12.82
C LYS A 119 14.32 6.56 12.19
N PRO A 120 14.67 6.16 10.96
CA PRO A 120 15.82 6.72 10.27
C PRO A 120 15.61 8.22 10.05
N ILE A 121 16.71 8.98 10.13
CA ILE A 121 16.71 10.38 9.71
C ILE A 121 16.39 10.40 8.21
N MET A 122 15.37 11.13 7.83
CA MET A 122 15.03 11.32 6.41
C MET A 122 16.00 12.34 5.80
N ASN A 123 16.69 11.93 4.75
CA ASN A 123 17.47 12.86 3.93
C ASN A 123 16.50 13.58 2.98
N TYR A 124 16.65 14.89 2.90
CA TYR A 124 15.88 15.74 1.98
C TYR A 124 16.79 16.14 0.82
N LEU A 125 16.24 16.20 -0.38
CA LEU A 125 16.93 16.82 -1.51
C LEU A 125 16.93 18.34 -1.34
N THR A 126 18.07 18.97 -1.54
CA THR A 126 18.17 20.42 -1.67
C THR A 126 17.48 20.90 -2.95
N VAL A 127 17.25 22.21 -3.05
CA VAL A 127 16.67 22.80 -4.27
C VAL A 127 17.57 22.54 -5.49
N GLU A 128 18.89 22.62 -5.30
CA GLU A 128 19.89 22.36 -6.35
C GLU A 128 19.87 20.91 -6.81
N GLU A 129 19.82 19.96 -5.86
CA GLU A 129 19.70 18.53 -6.17
C GLU A 129 18.39 18.21 -6.89
N MET A 130 17.28 18.87 -6.50
CA MET A 130 16.00 18.72 -7.16
C MET A 130 16.03 19.24 -8.60
N LYS A 131 16.68 20.39 -8.86
CA LYS A 131 16.90 20.91 -10.22
C LYS A 131 17.67 19.92 -11.08
N ILE A 132 18.75 19.34 -10.55
CA ILE A 132 19.54 18.32 -11.23
C ILE A 132 18.67 17.09 -11.55
N LEU A 133 17.86 16.64 -10.60
CA LEU A 133 16.96 15.51 -10.80
C LEU A 133 15.94 15.77 -11.91
N LEU A 134 15.32 16.94 -11.95
CA LEU A 134 14.34 17.31 -12.98
C LEU A 134 14.97 17.48 -14.38
N GLN A 135 16.26 17.68 -14.48
CA GLN A 135 16.99 17.75 -15.76
C GLN A 135 17.41 16.38 -16.31
N GLN A 136 17.28 15.29 -15.54
CA GLN A 136 17.70 13.94 -15.97
C GLN A 136 16.81 13.32 -17.06
N PRO A 137 15.47 13.53 -17.08
CA PRO A 137 14.65 12.94 -18.13
C PRO A 137 15.00 13.46 -19.53
N ASP A 138 15.29 12.56 -20.46
CA ASP A 138 15.57 12.88 -21.86
C ASP A 138 14.28 13.32 -22.58
N THR A 139 14.04 14.62 -22.63
CA THR A 139 12.81 15.21 -23.21
C THR A 139 12.71 15.06 -24.74
N THR A 140 13.75 14.60 -25.42
CA THR A 140 13.66 14.23 -26.83
C THR A 140 12.79 12.99 -27.05
N LYS A 141 12.65 12.14 -26.03
CA LYS A 141 11.87 10.91 -26.07
C LYS A 141 10.52 11.04 -25.35
N PRO A 142 9.46 10.39 -25.84
CA PRO A 142 8.14 10.42 -25.19
C PRO A 142 8.17 9.98 -23.72
N LYS A 143 8.98 8.94 -23.41
CA LYS A 143 9.17 8.46 -22.04
C LYS A 143 9.77 9.52 -21.12
N GLY A 144 10.81 10.23 -21.59
CA GLY A 144 11.45 11.29 -20.79
C GLY A 144 10.52 12.48 -20.55
N ARG A 145 9.69 12.87 -21.54
CA ARG A 145 8.67 13.91 -21.35
C ARG A 145 7.60 13.52 -20.34
N ARG A 146 7.17 12.24 -20.37
CA ARG A 146 6.28 11.68 -19.34
C ARG A 146 6.93 11.74 -17.95
N ASP A 147 8.17 11.28 -17.85
CA ASP A 147 8.89 11.19 -16.58
C ASP A 147 9.13 12.60 -16.00
N LEU A 148 9.43 13.59 -16.85
CA LEU A 148 9.52 14.99 -16.43
C LEU A 148 8.17 15.53 -15.92
N ALA A 149 7.08 15.31 -16.65
CA ALA A 149 5.75 15.75 -16.24
C ALA A 149 5.33 15.12 -14.89
N LEU A 150 5.67 13.83 -14.68
CA LEU A 150 5.41 13.13 -13.44
C LEU A 150 6.21 13.71 -12.27
N LEU A 151 7.53 13.82 -12.42
CA LEU A 151 8.43 14.27 -11.36
C LEU A 151 8.16 15.72 -10.96
N SER A 152 7.97 16.61 -11.93
CA SER A 152 7.69 18.02 -11.66
C SER A 152 6.30 18.20 -11.01
N LEU A 153 5.28 17.44 -11.42
CA LEU A 153 3.97 17.46 -10.78
C LEU A 153 4.06 16.99 -9.31
N MET A 154 4.83 15.94 -9.05
CA MET A 154 5.03 15.45 -7.66
C MET A 154 5.78 16.48 -6.81
N TYR A 155 6.76 17.17 -7.38
CA TYR A 155 7.51 18.21 -6.68
C TYR A 155 6.62 19.42 -6.35
N ASP A 156 5.90 19.95 -7.32
CA ASP A 156 5.04 21.13 -7.16
C ASP A 156 3.87 20.89 -6.20
N THR A 157 3.23 19.73 -6.29
CA THR A 157 1.98 19.43 -5.55
C THR A 157 2.17 18.58 -4.31
N ALA A 158 3.38 18.08 -4.03
CA ALA A 158 3.69 17.11 -2.98
C ALA A 158 2.78 15.86 -3.02
N CYS A 159 2.38 15.43 -4.22
CA CYS A 159 1.58 14.23 -4.41
C CYS A 159 2.38 12.96 -4.13
N ARG A 160 1.70 11.95 -3.57
CA ARG A 160 2.26 10.59 -3.54
C ARG A 160 2.20 9.94 -4.92
N VAL A 161 3.12 9.02 -5.20
CA VAL A 161 3.13 8.27 -6.47
C VAL A 161 1.76 7.66 -6.78
N SER A 162 1.12 7.02 -5.81
CA SER A 162 -0.21 6.42 -5.98
C SER A 162 -1.31 7.44 -6.30
N GLU A 163 -1.20 8.66 -5.76
CA GLU A 163 -2.15 9.74 -6.03
C GLU A 163 -1.98 10.23 -7.47
N VAL A 164 -0.74 10.42 -7.92
CA VAL A 164 -0.44 10.88 -9.30
C VAL A 164 -0.89 9.85 -10.34
N ILE A 165 -0.67 8.55 -10.09
CA ILE A 165 -1.11 7.49 -11.01
C ILE A 165 -2.64 7.45 -11.16
N SER A 166 -3.37 7.83 -10.12
CA SER A 166 -4.83 7.86 -10.14
C SER A 166 -5.44 9.14 -10.73
N LEU A 167 -4.61 10.16 -11.04
CA LEU A 167 -5.10 11.41 -11.64
C LEU A 167 -5.67 11.16 -13.05
N THR A 168 -6.77 11.83 -13.32
CA THR A 168 -7.37 11.93 -14.66
C THR A 168 -7.26 13.36 -15.18
N PRO A 169 -7.39 13.62 -16.48
CA PRO A 169 -7.38 14.98 -17.03
C PRO A 169 -8.40 15.92 -16.37
N GLN A 170 -9.55 15.40 -15.93
CA GLN A 170 -10.56 16.18 -15.22
C GLN A 170 -10.13 16.70 -13.85
N CYS A 171 -9.11 16.06 -13.24
CA CYS A 171 -8.57 16.53 -11.96
C CYS A 171 -7.77 17.83 -12.11
N VAL A 172 -7.42 18.22 -13.34
CA VAL A 172 -6.56 19.37 -13.64
C VAL A 172 -7.41 20.52 -14.20
N ARG A 173 -7.40 21.65 -13.52
CA ARG A 173 -7.98 22.90 -14.04
C ARG A 173 -6.93 23.66 -14.82
N LEU A 174 -7.18 23.83 -16.13
CA LEU A 174 -6.26 24.47 -17.09
C LEU A 174 -6.42 25.99 -17.19
N ASP A 175 -7.49 26.54 -16.56
CA ASP A 175 -7.77 27.98 -16.48
C ASP A 175 -7.48 28.51 -15.09
N GLU A 176 -7.20 29.80 -14.98
CA GLU A 176 -6.94 30.45 -13.68
C GLU A 176 -8.15 30.37 -12.73
N PRO A 177 -7.92 30.12 -11.44
CA PRO A 177 -6.66 29.70 -10.83
C PRO A 177 -6.31 28.26 -11.17
N TYR A 178 -5.06 28.03 -11.60
CA TYR A 178 -4.55 26.70 -11.96
C TYR A 178 -4.51 25.78 -10.74
N THR A 179 -5.23 24.68 -10.80
CA THR A 179 -5.34 23.78 -9.65
C THR A 179 -5.43 22.32 -10.09
N VAL A 180 -5.02 21.43 -9.20
CA VAL A 180 -5.24 20.00 -9.34
C VAL A 180 -6.01 19.45 -8.14
N ILE A 181 -6.99 18.59 -8.40
CA ILE A 181 -7.75 17.87 -7.36
C ILE A 181 -7.09 16.53 -7.13
N ILE A 182 -6.61 16.29 -5.92
CA ILE A 182 -5.89 15.07 -5.54
C ILE A 182 -6.72 14.30 -4.53
N THR A 183 -7.00 13.05 -4.85
CA THR A 183 -7.69 12.11 -3.95
C THR A 183 -6.67 11.31 -3.14
N GLY A 184 -6.60 11.56 -1.84
CA GLY A 184 -5.68 10.91 -0.93
C GLY A 184 -6.27 9.73 -0.17
N LYS A 185 -5.56 9.27 0.85
CA LYS A 185 -5.96 8.16 1.72
C LYS A 185 -7.34 8.42 2.35
N GLY A 186 -8.21 7.41 2.27
CA GLY A 186 -9.58 7.51 2.80
C GLY A 186 -10.52 8.32 1.90
N ASN A 187 -10.22 8.42 0.61
CA ASN A 187 -11.02 9.14 -0.40
C ASN A 187 -11.21 10.64 -0.07
N LYS A 188 -10.20 11.24 0.59
CA LYS A 188 -10.21 12.67 0.92
C LYS A 188 -9.62 13.45 -0.22
N ASN A 189 -10.39 14.40 -0.76
CA ASN A 189 -9.96 15.29 -1.82
C ASN A 189 -9.28 16.52 -1.23
N ARG A 190 -8.19 16.95 -1.87
CA ARG A 190 -7.57 18.27 -1.66
C ARG A 190 -7.36 18.97 -2.98
N VAL A 191 -7.56 20.27 -3.00
CA VAL A 191 -7.25 21.12 -4.14
C VAL A 191 -5.88 21.75 -3.90
N VAL A 192 -4.97 21.61 -4.84
CA VAL A 192 -3.62 22.15 -4.74
C VAL A 192 -3.41 23.11 -5.90
N PRO A 193 -2.98 24.36 -5.63
CA PRO A 193 -2.60 25.27 -6.70
C PRO A 193 -1.34 24.76 -7.42
N MET A 194 -1.22 25.05 -8.70
CA MET A 194 -0.06 24.68 -9.52
C MET A 194 0.61 25.95 -10.04
N LEU A 195 1.94 25.86 -10.20
CA LEU A 195 2.71 26.89 -10.88
C LEU A 195 2.44 26.85 -12.39
N GLU A 196 2.55 28.00 -13.06
CA GLU A 196 2.31 28.10 -14.50
C GLU A 196 3.29 27.23 -15.31
N GLU A 197 4.57 27.25 -14.92
CA GLU A 197 5.61 26.42 -15.56
C GLU A 197 5.31 24.92 -15.46
N GLN A 198 4.75 24.50 -14.33
CA GLN A 198 4.31 23.11 -14.13
C GLN A 198 3.12 22.78 -15.03
N LEU A 199 2.19 23.69 -15.14
CA LEU A 199 1.01 23.52 -15.98
C LEU A 199 1.41 23.39 -17.45
N ASP A 200 2.39 24.16 -17.92
CA ASP A 200 2.87 24.12 -19.30
C ASP A 200 3.52 22.75 -19.63
N ILE A 201 4.37 22.23 -18.75
CA ILE A 201 4.92 20.88 -18.89
C ILE A 201 3.80 19.85 -19.00
N LEU A 202 2.78 19.96 -18.14
CA LEU A 202 1.65 19.06 -18.12
C LEU A 202 0.77 19.18 -19.37
N LYS A 203 0.50 20.42 -19.86
CA LYS A 203 -0.24 20.68 -21.10
C LYS A 203 0.43 20.06 -22.31
N ILE A 204 1.76 20.21 -22.42
CA ILE A 204 2.55 19.60 -23.51
C ILE A 204 2.35 18.09 -23.48
N TYR A 205 2.55 17.47 -22.33
CA TYR A 205 2.37 16.02 -22.14
C TYR A 205 0.94 15.55 -22.48
N MET A 206 -0.07 16.27 -21.99
CA MET A 206 -1.48 15.95 -22.26
C MET A 206 -1.83 16.09 -23.75
N LYS A 207 -1.32 17.10 -24.43
CA LYS A 207 -1.53 17.33 -25.86
C LYS A 207 -0.92 16.20 -26.70
N GLU A 208 0.33 15.82 -26.42
CA GLU A 208 1.04 14.75 -27.14
C GLU A 208 0.33 13.39 -26.99
N ASN A 209 -0.28 13.14 -25.86
CA ASN A 209 -0.97 11.87 -25.58
C ASN A 209 -2.48 11.93 -25.88
N GLY A 210 -2.98 13.00 -26.50
CA GLY A 210 -4.37 13.15 -26.88
C GLY A 210 -5.35 13.25 -25.69
N LEU A 211 -4.86 13.58 -24.49
CA LEU A 211 -5.63 13.62 -23.24
C LEU A 211 -6.50 14.88 -23.09
N LEU A 212 -6.38 15.85 -24.02
CA LEU A 212 -7.20 17.07 -24.03
C LEU A 212 -8.55 16.87 -24.76
N ARG A 213 -8.81 15.69 -25.34
CA ARG A 213 -10.07 15.40 -26.03
C ARG A 213 -11.18 15.15 -25.01
N SER A 214 -12.37 15.67 -25.27
CA SER A 214 -13.54 15.55 -24.38
C SER A 214 -13.90 14.10 -24.04
N GLU A 215 -13.68 13.15 -24.95
CA GLU A 215 -13.93 11.72 -24.77
C GLU A 215 -12.94 11.04 -23.83
N CYS A 216 -11.73 11.59 -23.69
CA CYS A 216 -10.66 11.03 -22.84
C CYS A 216 -10.71 11.54 -21.38
N LEU A 217 -11.51 12.58 -21.12
CA LEU A 217 -11.47 13.27 -19.83
C LEU A 217 -11.91 12.42 -18.64
N GLN A 218 -12.75 11.41 -18.86
CA GLN A 218 -13.41 10.70 -17.75
C GLN A 218 -12.77 9.37 -17.35
N HIS A 219 -12.01 8.71 -18.22
CA HIS A 219 -11.65 7.30 -18.02
C HIS A 219 -10.17 6.95 -18.16
N LEU A 220 -9.32 7.87 -18.65
CA LEU A 220 -7.90 7.61 -18.81
C LEU A 220 -7.11 8.21 -17.66
N SER A 221 -6.25 7.42 -17.03
CA SER A 221 -5.23 7.94 -16.13
C SER A 221 -4.40 8.99 -16.86
N LEU A 222 -4.14 10.12 -16.20
CA LEU A 222 -3.29 11.19 -16.73
C LEU A 222 -1.91 10.64 -17.11
N ILE A 223 -1.43 9.65 -16.40
CA ILE A 223 -0.14 9.02 -16.62
C ILE A 223 -0.39 7.54 -16.89
N HIS A 224 -0.42 7.15 -18.18
CA HIS A 224 -0.40 5.77 -18.59
C HIS A 224 0.97 5.15 -18.23
N ILE A 225 1.03 4.53 -17.05
CA ILE A 225 2.06 3.55 -16.79
C ILE A 225 1.49 2.24 -17.32
N SER A 226 1.87 1.86 -18.55
CA SER A 226 1.71 0.50 -18.99
C SER A 226 2.42 -0.38 -17.96
N GLU A 227 1.67 -1.25 -17.25
CA GLU A 227 2.31 -2.26 -16.43
C GLU A 227 3.32 -3.01 -17.32
N PRO A 228 4.58 -3.19 -16.85
CA PRO A 228 5.47 -4.06 -17.56
C PRO A 228 4.81 -5.42 -17.61
N THR A 229 4.47 -5.88 -18.81
CA THR A 229 4.09 -7.27 -19.04
C THR A 229 5.19 -8.12 -18.42
N ARG A 230 4.90 -8.74 -17.29
CA ARG A 230 5.81 -9.71 -16.69
C ARG A 230 6.02 -10.83 -17.71
N PRO A 231 7.28 -11.18 -18.04
CA PRO A 231 7.54 -12.35 -18.84
C PRO A 231 7.12 -13.62 -18.13
#